data_6dc6f2d0f04ae616daad6fa02c04f716
#
_entry.id   6dc6f2d0f04ae616daad6fa02c04f716
#
_cell.length_a   1.000
_cell.length_b   1.000
_cell.length_c   1.000
_cell.angle_alpha   90.00
_cell.angle_beta   90.00
_cell.angle_gamma   90.00
#
_symmetry.space_group_name_H-M   'P 1'
#
loop_
_entity.id
_entity.type
_entity.pdbx_description
1 polymer ?
#
loop_
_entity_poly.entity_id
_entity_poly.type
_entity_poly.pdbx_seq_one_letter_code
_entity_poly.pdbx_strand_id
1 'polypeptide(L)'
;DIYFGTAHRGRLTLLSTVLGMPYRGILSKFQGNSNDPNEVLGSGDVKYHLGVSSDREFDGKKIHLSLTPNPSHLEAVDPVVAGKVRAKQTILNDKTTDKVFGILIHGDAAMAGQGIVAETFAMSQLRGFRTGGTIHFVINNQIGFTTTPHYGRSAPYCTEIAKMVQAPIFHVNGDDPEAVVHVCRLAAEYRNLFKEDVVVDMFCYRRSGHNEADEPMFTQPLMYKKIKQHPTTLNLYKDQLVKEEVLSEEEAKTKISDFKKFLDNELILRKKNK
;
A
#
# COMPACT_ATOMS: atom_id res chain seq x y z
N ASP A 1 12.73 -4.92 -11.51
CA ASP A 1 12.76 -4.62 -10.06
C ASP A 1 11.72 -3.57 -9.71
N ILE A 2 10.99 -3.76 -8.61
CA ILE A 2 9.98 -2.81 -8.15
C ILE A 2 10.34 -2.33 -6.74
N TYR A 3 10.40 -1.02 -6.56
CA TYR A 3 10.68 -0.38 -5.28
C TYR A 3 9.42 0.25 -4.72
N PHE A 4 9.02 -0.16 -3.50
CA PHE A 4 7.86 0.36 -2.81
C PHE A 4 8.23 1.40 -1.77
N GLY A 5 7.43 2.48 -1.71
CA GLY A 5 7.36 3.42 -0.61
C GLY A 5 5.95 3.46 -0.04
N THR A 6 5.83 3.43 1.27
CA THR A 6 4.53 3.58 1.95
C THR A 6 4.77 4.03 3.39
N ALA A 7 3.79 4.72 3.95
CA ALA A 7 3.75 5.00 5.38
C ALA A 7 3.51 3.71 6.21
N HIS A 8 3.30 3.85 7.49
CA HIS A 8 3.13 2.73 8.43
C HIS A 8 1.80 1.99 8.29
N ARG A 9 0.69 2.67 7.92
CA ARG A 9 -0.62 2.04 7.80
C ARG A 9 -0.68 1.08 6.60
N GLY A 10 -1.08 -0.17 6.86
CA GLY A 10 -1.10 -1.22 5.83
C GLY A 10 0.24 -1.89 5.54
N ARG A 11 1.35 -1.42 6.10
CA ARG A 11 2.68 -1.98 5.84
C ARG A 11 2.80 -3.46 6.18
N LEU A 12 2.20 -3.93 7.26
CA LEU A 12 2.24 -5.35 7.64
C LEU A 12 1.52 -6.24 6.60
N THR A 13 0.43 -5.77 6.02
CA THR A 13 -0.25 -6.45 4.92
C THR A 13 0.67 -6.51 3.70
N LEU A 14 1.31 -5.41 3.32
CA LEU A 14 2.25 -5.36 2.21
C LEU A 14 3.43 -6.33 2.42
N LEU A 15 4.01 -6.35 3.64
CA LEU A 15 5.08 -7.27 4.01
C LEU A 15 4.68 -8.74 3.84
N SER A 16 3.49 -9.13 4.28
CA SER A 16 3.04 -10.52 4.23
C SER A 16 2.54 -10.92 2.83
N THR A 17 1.65 -10.15 2.23
CA THR A 17 0.94 -10.55 1.00
C THR A 17 1.76 -10.29 -0.26
N VAL A 18 2.45 -9.16 -0.33
CA VAL A 18 3.21 -8.76 -1.52
C VAL A 18 4.67 -9.21 -1.44
N LEU A 19 5.35 -8.90 -0.34
CA LEU A 19 6.76 -9.25 -0.15
C LEU A 19 6.97 -10.71 0.31
N GLY A 20 5.91 -11.40 0.73
CA GLY A 20 5.96 -12.81 1.11
C GLY A 20 6.61 -13.10 2.46
N MET A 21 6.67 -12.10 3.35
CA MET A 21 7.12 -12.34 4.72
C MET A 21 6.18 -13.30 5.44
N PRO A 22 6.65 -14.41 6.02
CA PRO A 22 5.80 -15.34 6.74
C PRO A 22 5.05 -14.66 7.90
N TYR A 23 3.76 -14.97 8.05
CA TYR A 23 2.94 -14.42 9.14
C TYR A 23 3.52 -14.69 10.52
N ARG A 24 4.09 -15.90 10.75
CA ARG A 24 4.77 -16.24 12.00
C ARG A 24 5.90 -15.28 12.35
N GLY A 25 6.65 -14.77 11.34
CA GLY A 25 7.70 -13.77 11.54
C GLY A 25 7.15 -12.44 12.02
N ILE A 26 6.04 -11.97 11.43
CA ILE A 26 5.34 -10.76 11.86
C ILE A 26 4.79 -10.93 13.27
N LEU A 27 4.09 -12.05 13.52
CA LEU A 27 3.49 -12.36 14.83
C LEU A 27 4.53 -12.53 15.96
N SER A 28 5.72 -13.04 15.64
CA SER A 28 6.84 -13.15 16.59
C SER A 28 7.32 -11.76 17.03
N LYS A 29 7.43 -10.82 16.10
CA LYS A 29 7.84 -9.42 16.39
C LYS A 29 6.86 -8.69 17.33
N PHE A 30 5.57 -9.02 17.28
CA PHE A 30 4.58 -8.48 18.22
C PHE A 30 4.78 -8.97 19.67
N GLN A 31 5.52 -10.04 19.89
CA GLN A 31 5.84 -10.55 21.23
C GLN A 31 7.17 -10.01 21.79
N GLY A 32 7.85 -9.11 21.09
CA GLY A 32 9.14 -8.57 21.49
C GLY A 32 10.32 -9.51 21.24
N ASN A 33 10.12 -10.59 20.49
CA ASN A 33 11.21 -11.48 20.11
C ASN A 33 11.95 -10.87 18.90
N SER A 34 13.22 -10.51 19.09
CA SER A 34 14.13 -10.23 17.99
C SER A 34 14.70 -11.56 17.49
N ASN A 35 14.64 -11.81 16.20
CA ASN A 35 15.26 -12.99 15.59
C ASN A 35 16.70 -12.70 15.12
N ASP A 36 17.20 -11.48 15.28
CA ASP A 36 18.55 -11.09 14.89
C ASP A 36 19.41 -10.81 16.11
N PRO A 37 20.46 -11.61 16.37
CA PRO A 37 21.41 -11.35 17.46
C PRO A 37 22.11 -9.99 17.33
N ASN A 38 22.12 -9.39 16.15
CA ASN A 38 22.73 -8.09 15.89
C ASN A 38 21.76 -6.90 16.11
N GLU A 39 20.46 -7.15 16.29
CA GLU A 39 19.47 -6.11 16.64
C GLU A 39 19.66 -5.54 18.07
N VAL A 40 20.56 -6.11 18.87
CA VAL A 40 20.86 -5.68 20.26
C VAL A 40 21.44 -4.26 20.34
N LEU A 41 21.92 -3.70 19.24
CA LEU A 41 22.54 -2.36 19.18
C LEU A 41 21.70 -1.32 18.41
N GLY A 42 20.56 -1.71 17.85
CA GLY A 42 19.64 -0.77 17.18
C GLY A 42 18.72 -0.08 18.18
N SER A 43 18.62 1.24 18.11
CA SER A 43 17.49 1.96 18.71
C SER A 43 16.20 1.31 18.23
N GLY A 44 15.37 0.78 19.13
CA GLY A 44 14.17 0.00 18.77
C GLY A 44 13.24 0.74 17.83
N ASP A 45 13.42 0.53 16.53
CA ASP A 45 12.52 1.06 15.52
C ASP A 45 11.19 0.30 15.57
N VAL A 46 10.10 1.00 15.32
CA VAL A 46 8.78 0.39 15.37
C VAL A 46 8.59 -0.54 14.18
N LYS A 47 7.92 -1.67 14.44
CA LYS A 47 7.64 -2.74 13.46
C LYS A 47 7.04 -2.24 12.14
N TYR A 48 6.32 -1.13 12.20
CA TYR A 48 5.64 -0.51 11.08
C TYR A 48 6.56 0.31 10.16
N HIS A 49 7.86 0.39 10.47
CA HIS A 49 8.84 1.10 9.65
C HIS A 49 9.81 0.18 8.90
N LEU A 50 9.73 -1.12 9.15
CA LEU A 50 10.64 -2.11 8.57
C LEU A 50 10.59 -2.13 7.05
N GLY A 51 11.77 -2.14 6.44
CA GLY A 51 11.98 -2.48 5.04
C GLY A 51 12.30 -3.95 4.86
N VAL A 52 12.06 -4.46 3.66
CA VAL A 52 12.44 -5.82 3.27
C VAL A 52 12.59 -5.90 1.76
N SER A 53 13.44 -6.79 1.30
CA SER A 53 13.53 -7.14 -0.12
C SER A 53 13.33 -8.64 -0.29
N SER A 54 12.65 -9.03 -1.34
CA SER A 54 12.42 -10.43 -1.69
C SER A 54 12.29 -10.60 -3.20
N ASP A 55 12.67 -11.78 -3.66
CA ASP A 55 12.38 -12.20 -5.03
C ASP A 55 11.05 -12.97 -5.05
N ARG A 56 10.17 -12.59 -5.94
CA ARG A 56 8.88 -13.25 -6.14
C ARG A 56 8.78 -13.72 -7.59
N GLU A 57 8.00 -14.75 -7.81
CA GLU A 57 7.70 -15.26 -9.14
C GLU A 57 6.25 -14.98 -9.49
N PHE A 58 6.03 -14.39 -10.66
CA PHE A 58 4.72 -14.11 -11.22
C PHE A 58 4.73 -14.58 -12.69
N ASP A 59 3.84 -15.50 -13.02
CA ASP A 59 3.72 -16.09 -14.36
C ASP A 59 5.07 -16.57 -14.93
N GLY A 60 5.86 -17.27 -14.10
CA GLY A 60 7.17 -17.79 -14.46
C GLY A 60 8.29 -16.74 -14.57
N LYS A 61 8.01 -15.49 -14.24
CA LYS A 61 9.00 -14.39 -14.25
C LYS A 61 9.42 -14.02 -12.82
N LYS A 62 10.71 -14.05 -12.58
CA LYS A 62 11.29 -13.62 -11.31
C LYS A 62 11.36 -12.09 -11.26
N ILE A 63 10.76 -11.49 -10.23
CA ILE A 63 10.74 -10.05 -9.99
C ILE A 63 11.33 -9.77 -8.61
N HIS A 64 12.30 -8.87 -8.56
CA HIS A 64 12.83 -8.35 -7.30
C HIS A 64 11.93 -7.24 -6.76
N LEU A 65 11.42 -7.42 -5.54
CA LEU A 65 10.60 -6.46 -4.83
C LEU A 65 11.34 -5.92 -3.63
N SER A 66 11.33 -4.61 -3.44
CA SER A 66 12.00 -3.96 -2.31
C SER A 66 11.11 -2.92 -1.67
N LEU A 67 10.72 -3.14 -0.42
CA LEU A 67 10.00 -2.16 0.39
C LEU A 67 11.02 -1.32 1.16
N THR A 68 11.04 -0.03 0.88
CA THR A 68 11.93 0.91 1.55
C THR A 68 11.47 1.12 2.99
N PRO A 69 12.37 1.07 3.99
CA PRO A 69 12.03 1.49 5.34
C PRO A 69 11.63 2.97 5.33
N ASN A 70 10.74 3.37 6.25
CA ASN A 70 10.27 4.74 6.35
C ASN A 70 10.29 5.24 7.79
N PRO A 71 10.43 6.56 8.02
CA PRO A 71 10.22 7.16 9.32
C PRO A 71 8.72 7.38 9.62
N SER A 72 8.41 7.90 10.80
CA SER A 72 7.03 8.31 11.13
C SER A 72 6.53 9.52 10.33
N HIS A 73 7.42 10.26 9.70
CA HIS A 73 7.07 11.39 8.85
C HIS A 73 6.42 10.91 7.55
N LEU A 74 5.14 11.21 7.39
CA LEU A 74 4.38 10.80 6.21
C LEU A 74 5.00 11.40 4.95
N GLU A 75 5.05 10.58 3.87
CA GLU A 75 5.53 10.92 2.54
C GLU A 75 7.06 11.21 2.44
N ALA A 76 7.80 11.22 3.54
CA ALA A 76 9.27 11.40 3.50
C ALA A 76 9.99 10.30 2.70
N VAL A 77 9.35 9.14 2.54
CA VAL A 77 9.87 8.01 1.76
C VAL A 77 9.80 8.22 0.24
N ASP A 78 8.95 9.14 -0.25
CA ASP A 78 8.69 9.31 -1.68
C ASP A 78 9.96 9.67 -2.48
N PRO A 79 10.69 10.75 -2.15
CA PRO A 79 11.94 11.06 -2.85
C PRO A 79 13.03 10.02 -2.59
N VAL A 80 13.00 9.31 -1.46
CA VAL A 80 13.94 8.23 -1.17
C VAL A 80 13.74 7.07 -2.13
N VAL A 81 12.49 6.67 -2.39
CA VAL A 81 12.17 5.63 -3.39
C VAL A 81 12.58 6.07 -4.79
N ALA A 82 12.24 7.30 -5.18
CA ALA A 82 12.65 7.84 -6.47
C ALA A 82 14.18 7.81 -6.64
N GLY A 83 14.93 8.21 -5.61
CA GLY A 83 16.40 8.16 -5.59
C GLY A 83 16.94 6.73 -5.69
N LYS A 84 16.34 5.77 -4.97
CA LYS A 84 16.72 4.33 -5.06
C LYS A 84 16.46 3.76 -6.45
N VAL A 85 15.31 4.06 -7.04
CA VAL A 85 14.97 3.66 -8.42
C VAL A 85 16.00 4.21 -9.39
N ARG A 86 16.30 5.51 -9.31
CA ARG A 86 17.32 6.16 -10.17
C ARG A 86 18.70 5.52 -10.03
N ALA A 87 19.14 5.28 -8.81
CA ALA A 87 20.42 4.64 -8.55
C ALA A 87 20.47 3.22 -9.15
N LYS A 88 19.40 2.45 -8.96
CA LYS A 88 19.32 1.07 -9.49
C LYS A 88 19.28 1.04 -11.01
N GLN A 89 18.54 1.95 -11.65
CA GLN A 89 18.56 2.12 -13.11
C GLN A 89 19.98 2.40 -13.61
N THR A 90 20.73 3.26 -12.92
CA THR A 90 22.14 3.55 -13.26
C THR A 90 23.01 2.31 -13.12
N ILE A 91 22.92 1.57 -12.02
CA ILE A 91 23.67 0.34 -11.77
C ILE A 91 23.38 -0.73 -12.84
N LEU A 92 22.13 -0.90 -13.24
CA LEU A 92 21.69 -1.88 -14.23
C LEU A 92 21.83 -1.40 -15.68
N ASN A 93 22.34 -0.18 -15.89
CA ASN A 93 22.38 0.49 -17.20
C ASN A 93 21.01 0.48 -17.91
N ASP A 94 19.95 0.72 -17.13
CA ASP A 94 18.56 0.75 -17.62
C ASP A 94 18.22 2.13 -18.21
N LYS A 95 18.70 2.37 -19.44
CA LYS A 95 18.52 3.64 -20.12
C LYS A 95 17.08 3.91 -20.57
N THR A 96 16.29 2.86 -20.76
CA THR A 96 14.90 2.91 -21.21
C THR A 96 13.91 2.97 -20.05
N THR A 97 14.38 2.81 -18.80
CA THR A 97 13.57 2.79 -17.58
C THR A 97 12.51 1.68 -17.55
N ASP A 98 12.78 0.57 -18.25
CA ASP A 98 11.87 -0.58 -18.34
C ASP A 98 12.09 -1.61 -17.24
N LYS A 99 13.29 -1.67 -16.67
CA LYS A 99 13.71 -2.73 -15.74
C LYS A 99 13.41 -2.38 -14.28
N VAL A 100 13.38 -1.10 -13.94
CA VAL A 100 13.24 -0.64 -12.56
C VAL A 100 12.27 0.53 -12.47
N PHE A 101 11.29 0.42 -11.58
CA PHE A 101 10.38 1.53 -11.29
C PHE A 101 9.89 1.54 -9.83
N GLY A 102 9.28 2.65 -9.44
CA GLY A 102 8.73 2.89 -8.12
C GLY A 102 7.22 2.76 -8.06
N ILE A 103 6.73 2.28 -6.93
CA ILE A 103 5.32 2.37 -6.53
C ILE A 103 5.27 3.07 -5.18
N LEU A 104 4.56 4.18 -5.12
CA LEU A 104 4.33 4.94 -3.88
C LEU A 104 2.89 4.75 -3.42
N ILE A 105 2.71 4.38 -2.17
CA ILE A 105 1.38 4.15 -1.58
C ILE A 105 1.11 5.23 -0.55
N HIS A 106 0.12 6.06 -0.84
CA HIS A 106 -0.24 7.25 -0.07
C HIS A 106 -1.53 7.07 0.73
N GLY A 107 -1.66 7.80 1.83
CA GLY A 107 -2.96 8.11 2.41
C GLY A 107 -3.53 9.38 1.79
N ASP A 108 -4.86 9.51 1.71
CA ASP A 108 -5.51 10.65 1.05
C ASP A 108 -5.19 12.00 1.70
N ALA A 109 -5.16 12.08 3.02
CA ALA A 109 -4.84 13.30 3.73
C ALA A 109 -3.35 13.69 3.56
N ALA A 110 -2.45 12.71 3.53
CA ALA A 110 -1.04 12.94 3.32
C ALA A 110 -0.74 13.36 1.88
N MET A 111 -1.35 12.67 0.89
CA MET A 111 -1.27 13.02 -0.53
C MET A 111 -1.65 14.50 -0.78
N ALA A 112 -2.73 14.96 -0.17
CA ALA A 112 -3.21 16.33 -0.34
C ALA A 112 -2.45 17.35 0.48
N GLY A 113 -1.88 16.98 1.65
CA GLY A 113 -1.45 17.93 2.66
C GLY A 113 0.07 17.99 2.91
N GLN A 114 0.83 16.99 2.49
CA GLN A 114 2.29 16.98 2.70
C GLN A 114 3.01 17.62 1.51
N GLY A 115 3.71 18.74 1.74
CA GLY A 115 4.40 19.51 0.70
C GLY A 115 5.42 18.68 -0.10
N ILE A 116 6.05 17.68 0.52
CA ILE A 116 7.03 16.80 -0.13
C ILE A 116 6.42 15.99 -1.29
N VAL A 117 5.11 15.74 -1.30
CA VAL A 117 4.40 15.11 -2.42
C VAL A 117 4.46 16.00 -3.65
N ALA A 118 4.11 17.29 -3.50
CA ALA A 118 4.21 18.28 -4.58
C ALA A 118 5.64 18.42 -5.10
N GLU A 119 6.62 18.45 -4.21
CA GLU A 119 8.04 18.54 -4.55
C GLU A 119 8.50 17.29 -5.31
N THR A 120 8.04 16.11 -4.93
CA THR A 120 8.33 14.84 -5.62
C THR A 120 7.76 14.85 -7.05
N PHE A 121 6.49 15.27 -7.22
CA PHE A 121 5.91 15.45 -8.55
C PHE A 121 6.66 16.49 -9.38
N ALA A 122 7.01 17.63 -8.78
CA ALA A 122 7.74 18.68 -9.49
C ALA A 122 9.11 18.24 -10.03
N MET A 123 9.73 17.24 -9.38
CA MET A 123 11.01 16.67 -9.83
C MET A 123 10.86 15.56 -10.88
N SER A 124 9.67 14.96 -11.02
CA SER A 124 9.48 13.67 -11.71
C SER A 124 9.93 13.66 -13.18
N GLN A 125 9.81 14.77 -13.90
CA GLN A 125 10.22 14.89 -15.30
C GLN A 125 11.53 15.67 -15.51
N LEU A 126 12.16 16.15 -14.46
CA LEU A 126 13.44 16.85 -14.58
C LEU A 126 14.55 15.89 -14.97
N ARG A 127 15.41 16.30 -15.92
CA ARG A 127 16.48 15.46 -16.50
C ARG A 127 17.36 14.77 -15.45
N GLY A 128 17.67 15.45 -14.34
CA GLY A 128 18.48 14.91 -13.25
C GLY A 128 17.76 13.94 -12.31
N PHE A 129 16.42 13.99 -12.26
CA PHE A 129 15.61 13.29 -11.26
C PHE A 129 14.67 12.25 -11.85
N ARG A 130 14.27 12.36 -13.11
CA ARG A 130 13.29 11.48 -13.75
C ARG A 130 13.70 10.01 -13.67
N THR A 131 12.71 9.15 -13.40
CA THR A 131 12.86 7.69 -13.30
C THR A 131 12.03 6.94 -14.36
N GLY A 132 11.43 7.63 -15.31
CA GLY A 132 10.50 7.04 -16.28
C GLY A 132 9.14 6.72 -15.68
N GLY A 133 8.67 7.58 -14.78
CA GLY A 133 7.36 7.51 -14.13
C GLY A 133 7.30 6.61 -12.90
N THR A 134 6.49 7.05 -11.96
CA THR A 134 6.14 6.35 -10.72
C THR A 134 4.64 6.06 -10.74
N ILE A 135 4.24 4.90 -10.20
CA ILE A 135 2.83 4.61 -9.96
C ILE A 135 2.50 5.08 -8.54
N HIS A 136 1.62 6.06 -8.43
CA HIS A 136 1.12 6.57 -7.16
C HIS A 136 -0.22 5.90 -6.85
N PHE A 137 -0.28 5.14 -5.76
CA PHE A 137 -1.49 4.45 -5.34
C PHE A 137 -2.02 5.07 -4.05
N VAL A 138 -3.19 5.69 -4.11
CA VAL A 138 -3.79 6.37 -2.96
C VAL A 138 -4.84 5.47 -2.31
N ILE A 139 -4.58 5.08 -1.05
CA ILE A 139 -5.60 4.44 -0.20
C ILE A 139 -6.45 5.54 0.41
N ASN A 140 -7.48 5.96 -0.33
CA ASN A 140 -8.34 7.06 0.04
C ASN A 140 -9.43 6.59 0.99
N ASN A 141 -9.11 6.55 2.28
CA ASN A 141 -10.06 6.14 3.30
C ASN A 141 -10.98 7.26 3.79
N GLN A 142 -10.89 8.44 3.18
CA GLN A 142 -11.80 9.59 3.36
C GLN A 142 -11.78 10.16 4.79
N ILE A 143 -10.67 9.98 5.50
CA ILE A 143 -10.46 10.57 6.83
C ILE A 143 -8.96 10.76 7.11
N GLY A 144 -8.56 11.95 7.58
CA GLY A 144 -7.22 12.24 8.06
C GLY A 144 -7.22 12.39 9.58
N PHE A 145 -6.60 11.46 10.31
CA PHE A 145 -6.69 11.36 11.78
C PHE A 145 -8.18 11.29 12.21
N THR A 146 -8.80 12.42 12.57
CA THR A 146 -10.22 12.54 12.92
C THR A 146 -10.98 13.50 12.00
N THR A 147 -10.33 14.04 10.96
CA THR A 147 -10.87 15.10 10.09
C THR A 147 -11.37 14.50 8.78
N THR A 148 -12.61 14.85 8.41
CA THR A 148 -13.18 14.47 7.10
C THR A 148 -12.59 15.31 5.98
N PRO A 149 -12.65 14.85 4.70
CA PRO A 149 -12.12 15.59 3.55
C PRO A 149 -12.66 17.01 3.43
N HIS A 150 -13.93 17.23 3.73
CA HIS A 150 -14.57 18.56 3.67
C HIS A 150 -13.88 19.63 4.52
N TYR A 151 -13.29 19.23 5.65
CA TYR A 151 -12.54 20.10 6.54
C TYR A 151 -11.02 19.96 6.41
N GLY A 152 -10.57 18.99 5.63
CA GLY A 152 -9.15 18.64 5.49
C GLY A 152 -8.47 19.18 4.25
N ARG A 153 -9.23 19.53 3.21
CA ARG A 153 -8.69 20.05 1.95
C ARG A 153 -9.69 20.90 1.19
N SER A 154 -9.19 21.86 0.41
CA SER A 154 -10.04 22.73 -0.43
C SER A 154 -10.46 22.04 -1.74
N ALA A 155 -9.60 21.14 -2.26
CA ALA A 155 -9.85 20.43 -3.51
C ALA A 155 -10.85 19.28 -3.32
N PRO A 156 -11.70 18.98 -4.33
CA PRO A 156 -12.64 17.87 -4.27
C PRO A 156 -11.95 16.51 -4.15
N TYR A 157 -10.79 16.34 -4.80
CA TYR A 157 -10.00 15.12 -4.75
C TYR A 157 -8.64 15.35 -4.09
N CYS A 158 -8.17 14.37 -3.31
CA CYS A 158 -6.83 14.42 -2.71
C CYS A 158 -5.71 14.38 -3.75
N THR A 159 -6.02 13.91 -4.94
CA THR A 159 -5.10 13.71 -6.06
C THR A 159 -4.96 14.92 -6.98
N GLU A 160 -5.62 16.05 -6.70
CA GLU A 160 -5.52 17.26 -7.51
C GLU A 160 -4.07 17.74 -7.66
N ILE A 161 -3.21 17.46 -6.70
CA ILE A 161 -1.79 17.80 -6.73
C ILE A 161 -1.05 17.18 -7.94
N ALA A 162 -1.48 16.02 -8.43
CA ALA A 162 -0.88 15.35 -9.56
C ALA A 162 -1.17 16.07 -10.90
N LYS A 163 -2.20 16.91 -10.95
CA LYS A 163 -2.54 17.70 -12.15
C LYS A 163 -1.48 18.72 -12.49
N MET A 164 -0.64 19.16 -11.54
CA MET A 164 0.45 20.09 -11.80
C MET A 164 1.47 19.55 -12.81
N VAL A 165 1.61 18.22 -12.92
CA VAL A 165 2.46 17.55 -13.90
C VAL A 165 1.65 16.80 -14.97
N GLN A 166 0.34 17.03 -15.01
CA GLN A 166 -0.59 16.42 -15.97
C GLN A 166 -0.63 14.89 -15.91
N ALA A 167 -0.31 14.30 -14.75
CA ALA A 167 -0.41 12.87 -14.56
C ALA A 167 -1.88 12.43 -14.63
N PRO A 168 -2.20 11.34 -15.34
CA PRO A 168 -3.55 10.79 -15.35
C PRO A 168 -3.93 10.25 -13.99
N ILE A 169 -5.20 10.40 -13.63
CA ILE A 169 -5.75 9.98 -12.36
C ILE A 169 -6.92 9.04 -12.62
N PHE A 170 -6.82 7.81 -12.12
CA PHE A 170 -7.89 6.82 -12.17
C PHE A 170 -8.57 6.74 -10.80
N HIS A 171 -9.87 7.01 -10.75
CA HIS A 171 -10.67 6.82 -9.55
C HIS A 171 -11.34 5.45 -9.59
N VAL A 172 -11.22 4.68 -8.52
CA VAL A 172 -11.78 3.34 -8.43
C VAL A 172 -12.39 3.06 -7.06
N ASN A 173 -13.47 2.29 -7.02
CA ASN A 173 -14.10 1.85 -5.79
C ASN A 173 -13.33 0.66 -5.19
N GLY A 174 -12.81 0.81 -3.97
CA GLY A 174 -12.08 -0.24 -3.26
C GLY A 174 -12.93 -1.44 -2.83
N ASP A 175 -14.26 -1.35 -2.91
CA ASP A 175 -15.16 -2.48 -2.69
C ASP A 175 -15.36 -3.36 -3.94
N ASP A 176 -14.78 -2.97 -5.07
CA ASP A 176 -14.74 -3.74 -6.31
C ASP A 176 -13.29 -4.17 -6.62
N PRO A 177 -12.84 -5.35 -6.14
CA PRO A 177 -11.46 -5.81 -6.34
C PRO A 177 -11.09 -6.02 -7.82
N GLU A 178 -12.03 -6.40 -8.67
CA GLU A 178 -11.78 -6.62 -10.09
C GLU A 178 -11.52 -5.30 -10.82
N ALA A 179 -12.33 -4.28 -10.53
CA ALA A 179 -12.10 -2.92 -11.03
C ALA A 179 -10.75 -2.36 -10.54
N VAL A 180 -10.37 -2.59 -9.27
CA VAL A 180 -9.06 -2.19 -8.75
C VAL A 180 -7.93 -2.86 -9.52
N VAL A 181 -8.00 -4.17 -9.76
CA VAL A 181 -6.99 -4.91 -10.53
C VAL A 181 -6.93 -4.39 -11.97
N HIS A 182 -8.07 -4.14 -12.61
CA HIS A 182 -8.14 -3.61 -13.97
C HIS A 182 -7.45 -2.23 -14.06
N VAL A 183 -7.78 -1.31 -13.17
CA VAL A 183 -7.18 0.03 -13.14
C VAL A 183 -5.68 -0.01 -12.84
N CYS A 184 -5.24 -0.90 -11.94
CA CYS A 184 -3.82 -1.10 -11.68
C CYS A 184 -3.05 -1.59 -12.91
N ARG A 185 -3.66 -2.47 -13.73
CA ARG A 185 -3.07 -2.89 -15.01
C ARG A 185 -2.95 -1.72 -15.98
N LEU A 186 -4.01 -0.92 -16.15
CA LEU A 186 -3.98 0.28 -16.98
C LEU A 186 -2.89 1.26 -16.52
N ALA A 187 -2.76 1.48 -15.23
CA ALA A 187 -1.72 2.35 -14.66
C ALA A 187 -0.32 1.82 -14.96
N ALA A 188 -0.11 0.51 -14.84
CA ALA A 188 1.18 -0.11 -15.16
C ALA A 188 1.50 -0.03 -16.66
N GLU A 189 0.52 -0.27 -17.52
CA GLU A 189 0.66 -0.14 -18.98
C GLU A 189 0.95 1.31 -19.37
N TYR A 190 0.22 2.29 -18.82
CA TYR A 190 0.44 3.70 -19.03
C TYR A 190 1.87 4.11 -18.67
N ARG A 191 2.30 3.82 -17.44
CA ARG A 191 3.67 4.08 -16.98
C ARG A 191 4.71 3.46 -17.90
N ASN A 192 4.50 2.22 -18.32
CA ASN A 192 5.45 1.50 -19.17
C ASN A 192 5.50 2.07 -20.59
N LEU A 193 4.40 2.54 -21.13
CA LEU A 193 4.33 3.10 -22.49
C LEU A 193 4.83 4.54 -22.54
N PHE A 194 4.34 5.40 -21.64
CA PHE A 194 4.59 6.84 -21.70
C PHE A 194 5.78 7.29 -20.84
N LYS A 195 6.26 6.47 -19.90
CA LYS A 195 7.36 6.78 -18.98
C LYS A 195 7.07 8.02 -18.11
N GLU A 196 5.82 8.17 -17.71
CA GLU A 196 5.30 9.27 -16.90
C GLU A 196 4.60 8.76 -15.65
N ASP A 197 4.42 9.66 -14.68
CA ASP A 197 3.69 9.34 -13.45
C ASP A 197 2.22 9.07 -13.74
N VAL A 198 1.63 8.22 -12.94
CA VAL A 198 0.21 7.88 -12.99
C VAL A 198 -0.33 7.68 -11.59
N VAL A 199 -1.57 8.07 -11.34
CA VAL A 199 -2.21 8.01 -10.04
C VAL A 199 -3.43 7.09 -10.07
N VAL A 200 -3.52 6.20 -9.10
CA VAL A 200 -4.71 5.40 -8.82
C VAL A 200 -5.29 5.86 -7.48
N ASP A 201 -6.45 6.46 -7.48
CA ASP A 201 -7.19 6.90 -6.30
C ASP A 201 -8.25 5.86 -5.94
N MET A 202 -7.92 4.98 -4.99
CA MET A 202 -8.82 3.93 -4.53
C MET A 202 -9.67 4.41 -3.36
N PHE A 203 -10.94 4.68 -3.61
CA PHE A 203 -11.90 5.06 -2.58
C PHE A 203 -12.25 3.88 -1.69
N CYS A 204 -12.00 4.01 -0.41
CA CYS A 204 -12.27 3.01 0.60
C CYS A 204 -12.68 3.69 1.92
N TYR A 205 -12.61 2.97 3.03
CA TYR A 205 -12.90 3.51 4.36
C TYR A 205 -12.04 2.84 5.43
N ARG A 206 -11.79 3.55 6.51
CA ARG A 206 -11.08 3.04 7.68
C ARG A 206 -12.08 2.46 8.67
N ARG A 207 -11.98 1.17 9.00
CA ARG A 207 -12.93 0.47 9.89
C ARG A 207 -12.76 0.81 11.35
N SER A 208 -11.53 0.93 11.79
CA SER A 208 -11.15 1.17 13.18
C SER A 208 -10.70 2.60 13.39
N GLY A 209 -10.38 3.01 14.61
CA GLY A 209 -9.83 4.31 14.92
C GLY A 209 -8.45 4.57 14.27
N HIS A 210 -7.93 5.76 14.51
CA HIS A 210 -6.61 6.16 14.00
C HIS A 210 -5.49 5.28 14.55
N ASN A 211 -5.60 4.91 15.83
CA ASN A 211 -4.73 3.97 16.54
C ASN A 211 -5.57 3.10 17.50
N GLU A 212 -4.91 2.26 18.28
CA GLU A 212 -5.56 1.31 19.17
C GLU A 212 -6.37 1.97 20.31
N ALA A 213 -6.04 3.21 20.69
CA ALA A 213 -6.70 3.95 21.76
C ALA A 213 -7.82 4.88 21.24
N ASP A 214 -7.95 5.05 19.92
CA ASP A 214 -8.92 5.95 19.32
C ASP A 214 -10.28 5.26 19.11
N GLU A 215 -11.33 5.79 19.77
CA GLU A 215 -12.74 5.41 19.48
C GLU A 215 -13.32 6.40 18.46
N PRO A 216 -13.42 6.02 17.19
CA PRO A 216 -13.77 6.94 16.12
C PRO A 216 -15.21 7.44 16.17
N MET A 217 -16.09 6.78 16.95
CA MET A 217 -17.46 7.25 17.15
C MET A 217 -17.53 8.56 17.92
N PHE A 218 -16.50 8.92 18.71
CA PHE A 218 -16.47 10.18 19.44
C PHE A 218 -16.31 11.39 18.51
N THR A 219 -15.56 11.25 17.44
CA THR A 219 -15.26 12.36 16.52
C THR A 219 -16.07 12.31 15.23
N GLN A 220 -16.45 11.11 14.74
CA GLN A 220 -17.16 10.91 13.47
C GLN A 220 -18.33 9.91 13.64
N PRO A 221 -19.35 10.23 14.48
CA PRO A 221 -20.43 9.29 14.80
C PRO A 221 -21.27 8.89 13.58
N LEU A 222 -21.58 9.83 12.69
CA LEU A 222 -22.40 9.55 11.50
C LEU A 222 -21.67 8.67 10.49
N MET A 223 -20.40 8.98 10.24
CA MET A 223 -19.56 8.19 9.34
C MET A 223 -19.43 6.77 9.86
N TYR A 224 -19.04 6.58 11.11
CA TYR A 224 -18.79 5.26 11.66
C TYR A 224 -20.07 4.45 11.91
N LYS A 225 -21.23 5.11 12.09
CA LYS A 225 -22.51 4.41 12.05
C LYS A 225 -22.77 3.75 10.70
N LYS A 226 -22.44 4.45 9.59
CA LYS A 226 -22.54 3.88 8.24
C LYS A 226 -21.51 2.78 8.03
N ILE A 227 -20.26 2.99 8.42
CA ILE A 227 -19.17 2.01 8.28
C ILE A 227 -19.50 0.69 9.01
N LYS A 228 -20.06 0.76 10.23
CA LYS A 228 -20.48 -0.43 10.98
C LYS A 228 -21.55 -1.27 10.28
N GLN A 229 -22.42 -0.62 9.50
CA GLN A 229 -23.51 -1.27 8.76
C GLN A 229 -23.05 -1.74 7.36
N HIS A 230 -21.92 -1.23 6.87
CA HIS A 230 -21.42 -1.56 5.54
C HIS A 230 -20.78 -2.96 5.54
N PRO A 231 -21.16 -3.84 4.59
CA PRO A 231 -20.53 -5.16 4.45
C PRO A 231 -19.03 -5.03 4.18
N THR A 232 -18.26 -6.03 4.55
CA THR A 232 -16.83 -6.04 4.19
C THR A 232 -16.65 -6.27 2.70
N THR A 233 -15.58 -5.74 2.10
CA THR A 233 -15.18 -6.05 0.72
C THR A 233 -15.14 -7.55 0.48
N LEU A 234 -14.64 -8.35 1.44
CA LEU A 234 -14.68 -9.81 1.37
C LEU A 234 -16.10 -10.35 1.20
N ASN A 235 -17.07 -9.85 1.98
CA ASN A 235 -18.46 -10.31 1.88
C ASN A 235 -19.11 -9.87 0.57
N LEU A 236 -18.89 -8.62 0.16
CA LEU A 236 -19.41 -8.09 -1.10
C LEU A 236 -18.91 -8.91 -2.29
N TYR A 237 -17.61 -9.16 -2.33
CA TYR A 237 -17.00 -9.91 -3.43
C TYR A 237 -17.38 -11.40 -3.40
N LYS A 238 -17.44 -12.01 -2.21
CA LYS A 238 -17.96 -13.36 -2.04
C LYS A 238 -19.38 -13.49 -2.59
N ASP A 239 -20.28 -12.57 -2.18
CA ASP A 239 -21.67 -12.60 -2.61
C ASP A 239 -21.81 -12.38 -4.12
N GLN A 240 -20.96 -11.53 -4.70
CA GLN A 240 -20.86 -11.34 -6.15
C GLN A 240 -20.48 -12.64 -6.86
N LEU A 241 -19.36 -13.27 -6.46
CA LEU A 241 -18.86 -14.50 -7.09
C LEU A 241 -19.85 -15.68 -6.98
N VAL A 242 -20.59 -15.76 -5.87
CA VAL A 242 -21.66 -16.77 -5.71
C VAL A 242 -22.82 -16.47 -6.63
N LYS A 243 -23.24 -15.20 -6.74
CA LYS A 243 -24.32 -14.78 -7.64
C LYS A 243 -24.00 -15.03 -9.11
N GLU A 244 -22.72 -14.86 -9.48
CA GLU A 244 -22.19 -15.09 -10.84
C GLU A 244 -21.85 -16.57 -11.10
N GLU A 245 -22.13 -17.46 -10.14
CA GLU A 245 -21.88 -18.90 -10.23
C GLU A 245 -20.40 -19.28 -10.43
N VAL A 246 -19.47 -18.36 -10.08
CA VAL A 246 -18.01 -18.60 -10.12
C VAL A 246 -17.58 -19.46 -8.93
N LEU A 247 -18.23 -19.29 -7.78
CA LEU A 247 -18.04 -20.08 -6.56
C LEU A 247 -19.38 -20.49 -5.97
N SER A 248 -19.43 -21.69 -5.39
CA SER A 248 -20.54 -22.06 -4.51
C SER A 248 -20.37 -21.43 -3.10
N GLU A 249 -21.46 -21.29 -2.37
CA GLU A 249 -21.44 -20.86 -0.96
C GLU A 249 -20.54 -21.75 -0.08
N GLU A 250 -20.50 -23.05 -0.35
CA GLU A 250 -19.70 -24.03 0.36
C GLU A 250 -18.20 -23.83 0.11
N GLU A 251 -17.81 -23.65 -1.14
CA GLU A 251 -16.42 -23.36 -1.53
C GLU A 251 -15.93 -22.05 -0.91
N ALA A 252 -16.76 -21.00 -0.93
CA ALA A 252 -16.44 -19.72 -0.33
C ALA A 252 -16.21 -19.85 1.19
N LYS A 253 -17.09 -20.55 1.91
CA LYS A 253 -16.96 -20.85 3.35
C LYS A 253 -15.68 -21.64 3.64
N THR A 254 -15.41 -22.65 2.82
CA THR A 254 -14.22 -23.50 2.96
C THR A 254 -12.95 -22.68 2.81
N LYS A 255 -12.82 -21.85 1.77
CA LYS A 255 -11.67 -20.96 1.55
C LYS A 255 -11.43 -20.03 2.76
N ILE A 256 -12.48 -19.42 3.29
CA ILE A 256 -12.39 -18.54 4.47
C ILE A 256 -11.94 -19.33 5.72
N SER A 257 -12.51 -20.50 5.93
CA SER A 257 -12.15 -21.38 7.06
C SER A 257 -10.70 -21.84 6.98
N ASP A 258 -10.25 -22.24 5.81
CA ASP A 258 -8.89 -22.74 5.62
C ASP A 258 -7.85 -21.64 5.81
N PHE A 259 -8.14 -20.41 5.36
CA PHE A 259 -7.27 -19.27 5.63
C PHE A 259 -7.19 -18.94 7.15
N LYS A 260 -8.31 -19.05 7.87
CA LYS A 260 -8.30 -18.88 9.34
C LYS A 260 -7.44 -19.96 10.01
N LYS A 261 -7.62 -21.22 9.64
CA LYS A 261 -6.78 -22.33 10.15
C LYS A 261 -5.30 -22.13 9.85
N PHE A 262 -4.98 -21.63 8.65
CA PHE A 262 -3.61 -21.27 8.27
C PHE A 262 -3.04 -20.21 9.22
N LEU A 263 -3.77 -19.13 9.49
CA LEU A 263 -3.33 -18.08 10.42
C LEU A 263 -3.16 -18.60 11.86
N ASP A 264 -4.07 -19.47 12.33
CA ASP A 264 -3.97 -20.12 13.64
C ASP A 264 -2.71 -20.99 13.73
N ASN A 265 -2.39 -21.74 12.69
CA ASN A 265 -1.17 -22.53 12.60
C ASN A 265 0.10 -21.65 12.63
N GLU A 266 0.14 -20.57 11.88
CA GLU A 266 1.24 -19.60 11.90
C GLU A 266 1.42 -18.97 13.30
N LEU A 267 0.30 -18.72 13.99
CA LEU A 267 0.28 -18.23 15.36
C LEU A 267 0.88 -19.24 16.36
N ILE A 268 0.63 -20.53 16.16
CA ILE A 268 1.19 -21.62 16.99
C ILE A 268 2.67 -21.80 16.70
N LEU A 269 3.05 -21.83 15.42
CA LEU A 269 4.43 -22.05 14.97
C LEU A 269 5.40 -20.96 15.43
N ARG A 270 4.92 -19.72 15.63
CA ARG A 270 5.74 -18.62 16.15
C ARG A 270 6.42 -18.94 17.50
N LYS A 271 5.77 -19.82 18.32
CA LYS A 271 6.28 -20.23 19.64
C LYS A 271 7.42 -21.24 19.57
N LYS A 272 7.61 -21.91 18.42
CA LYS A 272 8.61 -22.97 18.24
C LYS A 272 9.96 -22.44 17.73
N ASN A 273 10.03 -21.17 17.34
CA ASN A 273 11.28 -20.53 16.90
C ASN A 273 11.93 -19.73 18.04
N LYS A 274 12.00 -20.35 19.23
CA LYS A 274 12.83 -19.86 20.36
C LYS A 274 14.17 -20.56 20.34
#